data_3767715dfad25c792d3cbb64e7703191
#
_entry.id   3767715dfad25c792d3cbb64e7703191
#
_cell.length_a   1.000
_cell.length_b   1.000
_cell.length_c   1.000
_cell.angle_alpha   90.00
_cell.angle_beta   90.00
_cell.angle_gamma   90.00
#
_symmetry.space_group_name_H-M   'P 1'
#
loop_
_entity.id
_entity.type
_entity.pdbx_description
1 polymer ?
#
loop_
_entity_poly.entity_id
_entity_poly.type
_entity_poly.pdbx_seq_one_letter_code
_entity_poly.pdbx_strand_id
1 'polypeptide(L)'
;QIIPELVKTAATVKVFQRTPGWVLPRLDFAHPGWAKELFRRIPASESLARQAWYWGHEAAAVGMVWDTPVTSAIQWIAKATLRRQIRDPWMRRQLTPDFRAGCKRMLMTSDYYPALERENCKLITWPIATIAPNGIRTADGIEHEVDCIVFATGFDVCKAGTPFPVAGRDGRKLADEWSRGAYAYKSVAVSGYPNLFLTFGPNSGPGHNSALVYMEAQIDYIVEAVGLIRDRGLTLDVRHDRQDRYNAEIQRRLATTTWSSGCNSWYLTPDGYNGT
;
A
#
# COMPACT_ATOMS: atom_id res chain seq x y z
N GLN A 1 -6.49 -11.86 -0.82
CA GLN A 1 -7.96 -11.79 -0.94
C GLN A 1 -8.51 -12.82 -1.94
N ILE A 2 -7.86 -12.99 -3.11
CA ILE A 2 -8.37 -13.88 -4.17
C ILE A 2 -8.21 -15.37 -3.83
N ILE A 3 -7.06 -15.75 -3.27
CA ILE A 3 -6.72 -17.15 -2.98
C ILE A 3 -7.74 -17.82 -2.04
N PRO A 4 -8.14 -17.20 -0.91
CA PRO A 4 -9.15 -17.77 -0.02
C PRO A 4 -10.50 -18.04 -0.68
N GLU A 5 -10.85 -17.28 -1.71
CA GLU A 5 -12.09 -17.50 -2.47
C GLU A 5 -11.92 -18.57 -3.54
N LEU A 6 -10.81 -18.54 -4.28
CA LEU A 6 -10.55 -19.52 -5.34
C LEU A 6 -10.49 -20.96 -4.80
N VAL A 7 -9.87 -21.19 -3.64
CA VAL A 7 -9.78 -22.53 -3.05
C VAL A 7 -11.12 -23.15 -2.62
N LYS A 8 -12.19 -22.34 -2.61
CA LYS A 8 -13.55 -22.84 -2.31
C LYS A 8 -14.21 -23.51 -3.53
N THR A 9 -13.84 -23.08 -4.74
CA THR A 9 -14.52 -23.44 -5.98
C THR A 9 -13.64 -24.15 -7.01
N ALA A 10 -12.34 -23.84 -7.06
CA ALA A 10 -11.41 -24.43 -8.00
C ALA A 10 -10.98 -25.84 -7.54
N ALA A 11 -10.85 -26.76 -8.48
CA ALA A 11 -10.32 -28.11 -8.21
C ALA A 11 -8.88 -28.06 -7.70
N THR A 12 -8.06 -27.18 -8.27
CA THR A 12 -6.67 -26.94 -7.86
C THR A 12 -6.32 -25.48 -7.97
N VAL A 13 -5.63 -24.95 -6.97
CA VAL A 13 -5.06 -23.58 -6.97
C VAL A 13 -3.54 -23.69 -6.81
N LYS A 14 -2.80 -23.09 -7.74
CA LYS A 14 -1.33 -23.01 -7.70
C LYS A 14 -0.91 -21.57 -7.47
N VAL A 15 -0.28 -21.30 -6.34
CA VAL A 15 0.12 -19.95 -5.91
C VAL A 15 1.61 -19.76 -6.16
N PHE A 16 1.95 -18.99 -7.19
CA PHE A 16 3.34 -18.63 -7.50
C PHE A 16 3.72 -17.37 -6.73
N GLN A 17 4.58 -17.52 -5.74
CA GLN A 17 4.99 -16.43 -4.86
C GLN A 17 6.50 -16.29 -4.79
N ARG A 18 7.06 -15.24 -5.41
CA ARG A 18 8.49 -14.95 -5.40
C ARG A 18 8.99 -14.48 -4.03
N THR A 19 8.25 -13.59 -3.37
CA THR A 19 8.63 -12.99 -2.09
C THR A 19 7.42 -12.99 -1.16
N PRO A 20 7.52 -13.58 0.04
CA PRO A 20 6.43 -13.54 1.01
C PRO A 20 6.28 -12.14 1.60
N GLY A 21 5.05 -11.78 1.99
CA GLY A 21 4.76 -10.57 2.73
C GLY A 21 4.61 -10.83 4.23
N TRP A 22 4.81 -9.81 5.07
CA TRP A 22 4.43 -9.88 6.46
C TRP A 22 2.91 -9.90 6.58
N VAL A 23 2.38 -10.93 7.23
CA VAL A 23 0.94 -11.13 7.43
C VAL A 23 0.60 -10.99 8.90
N LEU A 24 -0.32 -10.08 9.18
CA LEU A 24 -0.90 -9.88 10.50
C LEU A 24 -2.35 -10.37 10.53
N PRO A 25 -2.84 -10.84 11.67
CA PRO A 25 -4.26 -11.18 11.80
C PRO A 25 -5.12 -9.94 11.55
N ARG A 26 -6.21 -10.14 10.80
CA ARG A 26 -7.20 -9.09 10.58
C ARG A 26 -8.06 -8.94 11.83
N LEU A 27 -8.04 -7.76 12.42
CA LEU A 27 -8.91 -7.37 13.52
C LEU A 27 -10.22 -6.83 12.93
N ASP A 28 -11.06 -7.74 12.45
CA ASP A 28 -12.36 -7.41 11.88
C ASP A 28 -13.45 -8.16 12.65
N PHE A 29 -14.38 -7.40 13.20
CA PHE A 29 -15.49 -7.93 13.97
C PHE A 29 -16.75 -7.08 13.74
N ALA A 30 -17.88 -7.75 13.69
CA ALA A 30 -19.15 -7.05 13.62
C ALA A 30 -19.43 -6.35 14.94
N HIS A 31 -19.79 -5.06 14.90
CA HIS A 31 -20.21 -4.36 16.10
C HIS A 31 -21.41 -5.07 16.72
N PRO A 32 -21.37 -5.40 18.03
CA PRO A 32 -22.49 -6.01 18.72
C PRO A 32 -23.70 -5.06 18.74
N GLY A 33 -24.90 -5.62 18.87
CA GLY A 33 -26.16 -4.85 18.78
C GLY A 33 -26.22 -3.68 19.76
N TRP A 34 -25.71 -3.86 20.99
CA TRP A 34 -25.65 -2.80 21.99
C TRP A 34 -24.76 -1.62 21.55
N ALA A 35 -23.64 -1.88 20.86
CA ALA A 35 -22.74 -0.82 20.39
C ALA A 35 -23.41 -0.02 19.25
N LYS A 36 -24.10 -0.71 18.33
CA LYS A 36 -24.87 -0.05 17.25
C LYS A 36 -25.96 0.84 17.83
N GLU A 37 -26.65 0.38 18.87
CA GLU A 37 -27.69 1.17 19.54
C GLU A 37 -27.09 2.36 20.31
N LEU A 38 -25.92 2.19 20.94
CA LEU A 38 -25.18 3.29 21.59
C LEU A 38 -24.81 4.37 20.57
N PHE A 39 -24.24 3.99 19.42
CA PHE A 39 -23.87 4.92 18.35
C PHE A 39 -25.08 5.68 17.80
N ARG A 40 -26.23 4.99 17.67
CA ARG A 40 -27.46 5.61 17.23
C ARG A 40 -28.02 6.63 18.23
N ARG A 41 -27.95 6.32 19.54
CA ARG A 41 -28.46 7.20 20.61
C ARG A 41 -27.52 8.35 20.96
N ILE A 42 -26.23 8.11 20.91
CA ILE A 42 -25.19 9.07 21.30
C ILE A 42 -24.15 9.16 20.19
N PRO A 43 -24.37 10.01 19.15
CA PRO A 43 -23.43 10.13 18.01
C PRO A 43 -21.99 10.44 18.43
N ALA A 44 -21.79 11.16 19.54
CA ALA A 44 -20.46 11.43 20.09
C ALA A 44 -19.67 10.15 20.43
N SER A 45 -20.34 9.04 20.75
CA SER A 45 -19.71 7.76 21.05
C SER A 45 -19.08 7.12 19.79
N GLU A 46 -19.69 7.31 18.64
CA GLU A 46 -19.12 6.88 17.35
C GLU A 46 -17.86 7.69 17.01
N SER A 47 -17.91 9.01 17.19
CA SER A 47 -16.78 9.90 16.99
C SER A 47 -15.61 9.52 17.92
N LEU A 48 -15.89 9.23 19.18
CA LEU A 48 -14.87 8.77 20.13
C LEU A 48 -14.24 7.43 19.71
N ALA A 49 -15.07 6.47 19.28
CA ALA A 49 -14.59 5.19 18.78
C ALA A 49 -13.70 5.38 17.54
N ARG A 50 -14.12 6.24 16.58
CA ARG A 50 -13.32 6.60 15.39
C ARG A 50 -11.96 7.19 15.79
N GLN A 51 -11.93 8.11 16.75
CA GLN A 51 -10.68 8.68 17.25
C GLN A 51 -9.80 7.66 17.94
N ALA A 52 -10.36 6.76 18.74
CA ALA A 52 -9.60 5.70 19.37
C ALA A 52 -8.93 4.76 18.35
N TRP A 53 -9.63 4.39 17.29
CA TRP A 53 -9.06 3.64 16.16
C TRP A 53 -7.98 4.42 15.43
N TYR A 54 -8.23 5.69 15.13
CA TYR A 54 -7.25 6.57 14.49
C TYR A 54 -5.95 6.64 15.29
N TRP A 55 -6.01 7.00 16.56
CA TRP A 55 -4.82 7.12 17.41
C TRP A 55 -4.13 5.79 17.67
N GLY A 56 -4.89 4.69 17.72
CA GLY A 56 -4.32 3.34 17.80
C GLY A 56 -3.46 3.00 16.58
N HIS A 57 -3.92 3.35 15.37
CA HIS A 57 -3.15 3.17 14.14
C HIS A 57 -1.95 4.12 14.06
N GLU A 58 -2.10 5.38 14.48
CA GLU A 58 -0.99 6.34 14.55
C GLU A 58 0.10 5.87 15.52
N ALA A 59 -0.27 5.33 16.67
CA ALA A 59 0.70 4.75 17.59
C ALA A 59 1.42 3.53 16.98
N ALA A 60 0.70 2.67 16.26
CA ALA A 60 1.29 1.54 15.55
C ALA A 60 2.21 1.99 14.39
N ALA A 61 1.98 3.17 13.82
CA ALA A 61 2.82 3.76 12.76
C ALA A 61 4.27 3.88 13.17
N VAL A 62 4.54 4.18 14.46
CA VAL A 62 5.91 4.29 14.99
C VAL A 62 6.73 3.03 14.68
N GLY A 63 6.11 1.84 14.82
CA GLY A 63 6.79 0.58 14.50
C GLY A 63 6.74 0.15 13.04
N MET A 64 5.92 0.81 12.21
CA MET A 64 5.82 0.53 10.78
C MET A 64 6.69 1.46 9.96
N VAL A 65 6.82 2.72 10.39
CA VAL A 65 7.56 3.77 9.68
C VAL A 65 9.03 3.78 10.10
N TRP A 66 9.33 3.58 11.37
CA TRP A 66 10.71 3.56 11.88
C TRP A 66 11.05 2.19 12.45
N ASP A 67 12.32 1.79 12.31
CA ASP A 67 12.82 0.54 12.91
C ASP A 67 13.00 0.72 14.42
N THR A 68 12.00 0.31 15.16
CA THR A 68 11.90 0.44 16.62
C THR A 68 11.64 -0.93 17.28
N PRO A 69 11.69 -1.06 18.61
CA PRO A 69 11.24 -2.27 19.30
C PRO A 69 9.81 -2.70 18.94
N VAL A 70 8.93 -1.74 18.58
CA VAL A 70 7.57 -2.02 18.12
C VAL A 70 7.59 -2.81 16.80
N THR A 71 8.53 -2.50 15.88
CA THR A 71 8.72 -3.26 14.64
C THR A 71 9.02 -4.73 14.95
N SER A 72 9.88 -4.98 15.92
CA SER A 72 10.23 -6.35 16.35
C SER A 72 9.03 -7.07 16.97
N ALA A 73 8.20 -6.37 17.74
CA ALA A 73 6.95 -6.92 18.29
C ALA A 73 5.97 -7.29 17.19
N ILE A 74 5.80 -6.41 16.17
CA ILE A 74 4.97 -6.68 14.98
C ILE A 74 5.48 -7.93 14.25
N GLN A 75 6.78 -8.04 14.01
CA GLN A 75 7.39 -9.22 13.38
C GLN A 75 7.17 -10.50 14.20
N TRP A 76 7.26 -10.39 15.53
CA TRP A 76 7.00 -11.51 16.43
C TRP A 76 5.54 -11.98 16.32
N ILE A 77 4.57 -11.07 16.35
CA ILE A 77 3.15 -11.38 16.18
C ILE A 77 2.92 -12.06 14.83
N ALA A 78 3.48 -11.53 13.74
CA ALA A 78 3.34 -12.11 12.40
C ALA A 78 3.93 -13.52 12.33
N LYS A 79 5.13 -13.75 12.92
CA LYS A 79 5.75 -15.08 13.00
C LYS A 79 4.94 -16.06 13.88
N ALA A 80 4.37 -15.58 14.98
CA ALA A 80 3.51 -16.39 15.83
C ALA A 80 2.23 -16.80 15.10
N THR A 81 1.62 -15.89 14.36
CA THR A 81 0.45 -16.15 13.51
C THR A 81 0.78 -17.21 12.45
N LEU A 82 1.90 -17.06 11.74
CA LEU A 82 2.38 -18.02 10.75
C LEU A 82 2.57 -19.40 11.37
N ARG A 83 3.26 -19.48 12.51
CA ARG A 83 3.51 -20.76 13.20
C ARG A 83 2.24 -21.45 13.68
N ARG A 84 1.23 -20.68 14.05
CA ARG A 84 -0.07 -21.19 14.50
C ARG A 84 -0.90 -21.73 13.34
N GLN A 85 -0.84 -21.10 12.18
CA GLN A 85 -1.71 -21.38 11.04
C GLN A 85 -1.10 -22.34 10.01
N ILE A 86 0.22 -22.39 9.87
CA ILE A 86 0.93 -23.29 8.95
C ILE A 86 1.60 -24.41 9.76
N ARG A 87 1.29 -25.66 9.42
CA ARG A 87 1.83 -26.86 10.10
C ARG A 87 3.19 -27.26 9.57
N ASP A 88 3.37 -27.21 8.25
CA ASP A 88 4.62 -27.61 7.60
C ASP A 88 5.77 -26.65 7.87
N PRO A 89 6.89 -27.13 8.47
CA PRO A 89 8.07 -26.30 8.73
C PRO A 89 8.73 -25.75 7.47
N TRP A 90 8.67 -26.48 6.36
CA TRP A 90 9.23 -26.04 5.08
C TRP A 90 8.43 -24.89 4.50
N MET A 91 7.11 -25.00 4.45
CA MET A 91 6.21 -23.93 4.01
C MET A 91 6.36 -22.69 4.90
N ARG A 92 6.53 -22.86 6.23
CA ARG A 92 6.80 -21.74 7.14
C ARG A 92 8.07 -20.97 6.77
N ARG A 93 9.16 -21.65 6.37
CA ARG A 93 10.37 -20.98 5.91
C ARG A 93 10.11 -20.17 4.63
N GLN A 94 9.41 -20.76 3.67
CA GLN A 94 9.05 -20.10 2.41
C GLN A 94 8.15 -18.87 2.61
N LEU A 95 7.31 -18.88 3.64
CA LEU A 95 6.39 -17.79 3.98
C LEU A 95 6.94 -16.78 5.00
N THR A 96 8.17 -16.98 5.47
CA THR A 96 8.82 -16.02 6.38
C THR A 96 9.59 -14.98 5.58
N PRO A 97 9.20 -13.67 5.66
CA PRO A 97 9.93 -12.61 4.97
C PRO A 97 11.36 -12.43 5.53
N ASP A 98 12.30 -12.09 4.65
CA ASP A 98 13.70 -11.82 4.94
C ASP A 98 14.03 -10.32 5.10
N PHE A 99 12.99 -9.47 5.06
CA PHE A 99 13.11 -8.02 5.17
C PHE A 99 12.34 -7.49 6.40
N ARG A 100 12.64 -6.25 6.80
CA ARG A 100 11.99 -5.58 7.95
C ARG A 100 10.50 -5.35 7.69
N ALA A 101 9.66 -5.57 8.70
CA ALA A 101 8.25 -5.20 8.65
C ALA A 101 8.12 -3.68 8.40
N GLY A 102 7.18 -3.28 7.55
CA GLY A 102 7.03 -1.90 7.10
C GLY A 102 7.78 -1.55 5.81
N CYS A 103 8.89 -2.25 5.48
CA CYS A 103 9.62 -1.99 4.23
C CYS A 103 8.79 -2.26 2.98
N LYS A 104 7.91 -3.26 3.04
CA LYS A 104 6.83 -3.50 2.08
C LYS A 104 5.50 -3.46 2.81
N ARG A 105 4.42 -3.19 2.08
CA ARG A 105 3.08 -3.18 2.66
C ARG A 105 2.78 -4.50 3.39
N MET A 106 2.38 -4.41 4.64
CA MET A 106 1.93 -5.56 5.42
C MET A 106 0.53 -5.98 5.01
N LEU A 107 0.28 -7.27 5.06
CA LEU A 107 -1.02 -7.87 4.74
C LEU A 107 -1.80 -8.09 6.04
N MET A 108 -3.02 -7.61 6.09
CA MET A 108 -3.94 -7.86 7.21
C MET A 108 -5.00 -8.86 6.76
N THR A 109 -4.82 -10.13 7.13
CA THR A 109 -5.73 -11.21 6.74
C THR A 109 -5.65 -12.37 7.73
N SER A 110 -6.79 -13.02 7.97
CA SER A 110 -6.87 -14.23 8.79
C SER A 110 -7.05 -15.50 7.96
N ASP A 111 -7.33 -15.37 6.66
CA ASP A 111 -7.78 -16.47 5.79
C ASP A 111 -6.68 -16.94 4.81
N TYR A 112 -5.60 -16.16 4.65
CA TYR A 112 -4.56 -16.46 3.66
C TYR A 112 -3.80 -17.74 3.97
N TYR A 113 -3.26 -17.86 5.17
CA TYR A 113 -2.53 -19.06 5.57
C TYR A 113 -3.41 -20.31 5.63
N PRO A 114 -4.63 -20.28 6.20
CA PRO A 114 -5.54 -21.41 6.13
C PRO A 114 -5.89 -21.83 4.70
N ALA A 115 -5.95 -20.89 3.75
CA ALA A 115 -6.18 -21.23 2.35
C ALA A 115 -5.00 -21.99 1.73
N LEU A 116 -3.76 -21.65 2.11
CA LEU A 116 -2.56 -22.37 1.64
C LEU A 116 -2.43 -23.79 2.22
N GLU A 117 -3.02 -24.07 3.39
CA GLU A 117 -3.05 -25.41 4.03
C GLU A 117 -4.11 -26.36 3.42
N ARG A 118 -4.94 -25.87 2.48
CA ARG A 118 -5.95 -26.72 1.85
C ARG A 118 -5.29 -27.71 0.87
N GLU A 119 -5.81 -28.91 0.80
CA GLU A 119 -5.29 -30.00 -0.06
C GLU A 119 -5.26 -29.61 -1.55
N ASN A 120 -6.22 -28.79 -1.98
CA ASN A 120 -6.30 -28.30 -3.36
C ASN A 120 -5.45 -27.04 -3.62
N CYS A 121 -4.63 -26.59 -2.66
CA CYS A 121 -3.78 -25.40 -2.81
C CYS A 121 -2.30 -25.77 -2.73
N LYS A 122 -1.50 -25.31 -3.70
CA LYS A 122 -0.03 -25.54 -3.72
C LYS A 122 0.70 -24.21 -3.79
N LEU A 123 1.57 -23.97 -2.82
CA LEU A 123 2.52 -22.85 -2.86
C LEU A 123 3.75 -23.26 -3.70
N ILE A 124 4.11 -22.42 -4.66
CA ILE A 124 5.26 -22.60 -5.56
C ILE A 124 6.14 -21.35 -5.44
N THR A 125 7.37 -21.53 -4.99
CA THR A 125 8.33 -20.43 -4.75
C THR A 125 9.48 -20.43 -5.76
N TRP A 126 9.55 -21.42 -6.65
CA TRP A 126 10.48 -21.42 -7.76
C TRP A 126 10.19 -20.26 -8.73
N PRO A 127 11.23 -19.60 -9.25
CA PRO A 127 11.04 -18.55 -10.26
C PRO A 127 10.29 -19.09 -11.48
N ILE A 128 9.39 -18.30 -12.02
CA ILE A 128 8.73 -18.57 -13.29
C ILE A 128 9.75 -18.36 -14.41
N ALA A 129 9.99 -19.41 -15.20
CA ALA A 129 10.88 -19.33 -16.37
C ALA A 129 10.12 -18.84 -17.61
N THR A 130 8.90 -19.36 -17.83
CA THR A 130 8.07 -18.98 -18.98
C THR A 130 6.60 -19.36 -18.78
N ILE A 131 5.74 -18.73 -19.54
CA ILE A 131 4.37 -19.19 -19.77
C ILE A 131 4.43 -20.23 -20.90
N ALA A 132 3.99 -21.43 -20.60
CA ALA A 132 3.96 -22.58 -21.52
C ALA A 132 2.55 -22.75 -22.12
N PRO A 133 2.38 -23.54 -23.19
CA PRO A 133 1.07 -23.74 -23.82
C PRO A 133 -0.03 -24.24 -22.88
N ASN A 134 0.31 -25.10 -21.90
CA ASN A 134 -0.66 -25.69 -20.99
C ASN A 134 -0.56 -25.08 -19.57
N GLY A 135 0.28 -24.06 -19.34
CA GLY A 135 0.41 -23.51 -17.99
C GLY A 135 1.67 -22.70 -17.76
N ILE A 136 2.30 -22.89 -16.59
CA ILE A 136 3.48 -22.13 -16.15
C ILE A 136 4.65 -23.10 -15.95
N ARG A 137 5.78 -22.82 -16.59
CA ARG A 137 7.03 -23.57 -16.35
C ARG A 137 7.92 -22.79 -15.40
N THR A 138 8.36 -23.46 -14.34
CA THR A 138 9.29 -22.92 -13.35
C THR A 138 10.75 -23.23 -13.69
N ALA A 139 11.69 -22.55 -13.05
CA ALA A 139 13.13 -22.66 -13.33
C ALA A 139 13.73 -24.05 -13.01
N ASP A 140 13.04 -24.86 -12.21
CA ASP A 140 13.37 -26.28 -11.97
C ASP A 140 12.95 -27.19 -13.12
N GLY A 141 12.37 -26.65 -14.21
CA GLY A 141 11.95 -27.38 -15.40
C GLY A 141 10.52 -27.96 -15.33
N ILE A 142 9.85 -27.84 -14.19
CA ILE A 142 8.49 -28.39 -14.00
C ILE A 142 7.46 -27.49 -14.69
N GLU A 143 6.61 -28.09 -15.51
CA GLU A 143 5.44 -27.44 -16.08
C GLU A 143 4.21 -27.67 -15.20
N HIS A 144 3.61 -26.61 -14.75
CA HIS A 144 2.42 -26.61 -13.92
C HIS A 144 1.20 -26.33 -14.78
N GLU A 145 0.52 -27.36 -15.21
CA GLU A 145 -0.70 -27.26 -16.02
C GLU A 145 -1.81 -26.53 -15.26
N VAL A 146 -2.47 -25.58 -15.91
CA VAL A 146 -3.59 -24.79 -15.40
C VAL A 146 -4.49 -24.34 -16.55
N ASP A 147 -5.79 -24.21 -16.28
CA ASP A 147 -6.78 -23.74 -17.25
C ASP A 147 -6.87 -22.20 -17.27
N CYS A 148 -6.50 -21.56 -16.16
CA CYS A 148 -6.57 -20.11 -15.99
C CYS A 148 -5.36 -19.57 -15.24
N ILE A 149 -4.79 -18.47 -15.73
CA ILE A 149 -3.69 -17.75 -15.10
C ILE A 149 -4.19 -16.37 -14.67
N VAL A 150 -4.09 -16.10 -13.36
CA VAL A 150 -4.42 -14.78 -12.79
C VAL A 150 -3.13 -14.02 -12.52
N PHE A 151 -2.88 -12.97 -13.30
CA PHE A 151 -1.75 -12.07 -13.09
C PHE A 151 -2.03 -11.11 -11.93
N ALA A 152 -1.52 -11.44 -10.76
CA ALA A 152 -1.58 -10.60 -9.56
C ALA A 152 -0.18 -10.03 -9.22
N THR A 153 0.56 -9.61 -10.24
CA THR A 153 1.97 -9.22 -10.16
C THR A 153 2.21 -7.81 -9.59
N GLY A 154 1.13 -7.07 -9.32
CA GLY A 154 1.17 -5.71 -8.77
C GLY A 154 1.12 -4.62 -9.83
N PHE A 155 1.22 -3.38 -9.37
CA PHE A 155 1.23 -2.19 -10.20
C PHE A 155 2.62 -1.56 -10.20
N ASP A 156 2.98 -0.89 -11.28
CA ASP A 156 4.17 -0.01 -11.35
C ASP A 156 3.79 1.38 -10.83
N VAL A 157 3.78 1.53 -9.52
CA VAL A 157 3.30 2.76 -8.86
C VAL A 157 4.30 3.90 -9.00
N CYS A 158 5.60 3.61 -9.04
CA CYS A 158 6.64 4.63 -9.13
C CYS A 158 6.69 5.32 -10.51
N LYS A 159 6.26 4.62 -11.56
CA LYS A 159 6.12 5.17 -12.91
C LYS A 159 4.72 5.70 -13.19
N ALA A 160 3.89 5.84 -12.16
CA ALA A 160 2.56 6.37 -12.30
C ALA A 160 2.63 7.81 -12.80
N GLY A 161 2.61 7.96 -14.11
CA GLY A 161 2.24 9.19 -14.75
C GLY A 161 0.75 9.47 -14.56
N THR A 162 0.28 10.54 -15.13
CA THR A 162 -1.16 10.79 -15.18
C THR A 162 -1.84 9.83 -16.16
N PRO A 163 -3.05 9.34 -15.88
CA PRO A 163 -3.78 8.44 -16.78
C PRO A 163 -4.20 9.11 -18.10
N PHE A 164 -4.02 10.41 -18.18
CA PHE A 164 -4.27 11.25 -19.36
C PHE A 164 -3.18 12.34 -19.45
N PRO A 165 -2.93 12.91 -20.64
CA PRO A 165 -1.95 13.98 -20.78
C PRO A 165 -2.35 15.23 -19.98
N VAL A 166 -1.42 15.74 -19.18
CA VAL A 166 -1.58 17.00 -18.44
C VAL A 166 -0.51 17.96 -18.92
N ALA A 167 -0.94 19.10 -19.47
CA ALA A 167 -0.07 20.18 -19.90
C ALA A 167 -0.20 21.35 -18.91
N GLY A 168 0.94 21.84 -18.45
CA GLY A 168 1.06 23.02 -17.62
C GLY A 168 1.37 24.27 -18.41
N ARG A 169 1.88 25.32 -17.76
CA ARG A 169 2.36 26.53 -18.41
C ARG A 169 3.49 26.20 -19.39
N ASP A 170 3.56 26.96 -20.44
CA ASP A 170 4.62 26.86 -21.46
C ASP A 170 4.69 25.47 -22.16
N GLY A 171 3.58 24.72 -22.14
CA GLY A 171 3.50 23.42 -22.77
C GLY A 171 4.23 22.29 -22.01
N ARG A 172 4.65 22.52 -20.79
CA ARG A 172 5.28 21.50 -19.92
C ARG A 172 4.34 20.31 -19.72
N LYS A 173 4.86 19.10 -19.86
CA LYS A 173 4.07 17.88 -19.66
C LYS A 173 4.39 17.28 -18.28
N LEU A 174 3.36 17.05 -17.50
CA LEU A 174 3.51 16.48 -16.16
C LEU A 174 4.17 15.10 -16.16
N ALA A 175 3.88 14.29 -17.18
CA ALA A 175 4.50 12.97 -17.35
C ALA A 175 6.02 13.04 -17.54
N ASP A 176 6.54 14.07 -18.22
CA ASP A 176 7.97 14.25 -18.42
C ASP A 176 8.65 14.67 -17.11
N GLU A 177 8.01 15.54 -16.34
CA GLU A 177 8.51 15.98 -15.04
C GLU A 177 8.52 14.86 -14.02
N TRP A 178 7.52 14.00 -14.04
CA TRP A 178 7.40 12.85 -13.15
C TRP A 178 8.13 11.59 -13.63
N SER A 179 8.91 11.68 -14.72
CA SER A 179 9.64 10.53 -15.27
C SER A 179 10.59 9.84 -14.29
N ARG A 180 11.12 10.58 -13.30
CA ARG A 180 11.99 10.06 -12.24
C ARG A 180 11.29 9.78 -10.91
N GLY A 181 9.98 10.06 -10.84
CA GLY A 181 9.17 9.90 -9.66
C GLY A 181 8.19 11.06 -9.50
N ALA A 182 6.99 10.76 -9.05
CA ALA A 182 5.96 11.75 -8.87
C ALA A 182 6.22 12.59 -7.61
N TYR A 183 5.99 13.89 -7.70
CA TYR A 183 6.10 14.83 -6.59
C TYR A 183 5.01 15.89 -6.66
N ALA A 184 4.64 16.44 -5.50
CA ALA A 184 3.66 17.52 -5.41
C ALA A 184 3.87 18.33 -4.12
N TYR A 185 3.39 19.54 -4.07
CA TYR A 185 3.31 20.31 -2.84
C TYR A 185 2.14 19.84 -2.00
N LYS A 186 2.39 19.40 -0.77
CA LYS A 186 1.40 18.82 0.16
C LYS A 186 0.57 17.69 -0.47
N SER A 187 1.15 16.98 -1.44
CA SER A 187 0.45 15.92 -2.18
C SER A 187 -0.78 16.37 -2.98
N VAL A 188 -0.99 17.68 -3.14
CA VAL A 188 -2.22 18.25 -3.71
C VAL A 188 -1.98 19.07 -4.98
N ALA A 189 -0.88 19.80 -5.08
CA ALA A 189 -0.69 20.74 -6.19
C ALA A 189 0.73 20.68 -6.74
N VAL A 190 0.90 21.01 -8.02
CA VAL A 190 2.19 20.97 -8.72
C VAL A 190 2.50 22.34 -9.31
N SER A 191 3.70 22.84 -9.06
CA SER A 191 4.17 24.14 -9.57
C SER A 191 4.23 24.14 -11.10
N GLY A 192 3.71 25.20 -11.71
CA GLY A 192 3.60 25.32 -13.16
C GLY A 192 2.33 24.70 -13.76
N TYR A 193 1.47 24.13 -12.92
CA TYR A 193 0.17 23.55 -13.30
C TYR A 193 -0.95 24.29 -12.54
N PRO A 194 -1.26 25.52 -12.91
CA PRO A 194 -2.22 26.34 -12.18
C PRO A 194 -3.61 25.71 -12.14
N ASN A 195 -4.26 25.80 -10.99
CA ASN A 195 -5.59 25.24 -10.72
C ASN A 195 -5.69 23.72 -10.91
N LEU A 196 -4.56 23.00 -11.02
CA LEU A 196 -4.51 21.54 -10.95
C LEU A 196 -4.44 21.12 -9.49
N PHE A 197 -5.39 20.29 -9.08
CA PHE A 197 -5.41 19.70 -7.76
C PHE A 197 -5.48 18.19 -7.86
N LEU A 198 -4.78 17.52 -6.96
CA LEU A 198 -4.68 16.06 -6.87
C LEU A 198 -5.34 15.60 -5.57
N THR A 199 -6.17 14.58 -5.67
CA THR A 199 -6.59 13.78 -4.53
C THR A 199 -5.77 12.50 -4.52
N PHE A 200 -5.28 12.11 -3.34
CA PHE A 200 -4.39 10.97 -3.20
C PHE A 200 -3.13 11.09 -4.07
N GLY A 201 -2.56 12.30 -4.10
CA GLY A 201 -1.35 12.59 -4.88
C GLY A 201 -0.07 12.01 -4.25
N PRO A 202 1.10 12.31 -4.84
CA PRO A 202 2.40 11.80 -4.39
C PRO A 202 2.64 11.98 -2.89
N ASN A 203 3.26 10.98 -2.25
CA ASN A 203 3.55 10.93 -0.81
C ASN A 203 2.32 11.00 0.11
N SER A 204 1.14 10.53 -0.35
CA SER A 204 -0.06 10.42 0.47
C SER A 204 -0.59 8.99 0.66
N GLY A 205 0.18 7.99 0.26
CA GLY A 205 -0.16 6.56 0.45
C GLY A 205 0.21 6.06 1.85
N PRO A 206 -0.71 6.06 2.84
CA PRO A 206 -0.36 5.62 4.20
C PRO A 206 -0.12 4.11 4.24
N GLY A 207 0.93 3.70 4.95
CA GLY A 207 1.19 2.28 5.23
C GLY A 207 0.41 1.73 6.43
N HIS A 208 -0.13 2.59 7.27
CA HIS A 208 -0.65 2.26 8.61
C HIS A 208 -2.10 2.71 8.86
N ASN A 209 -2.61 3.67 8.10
CA ASN A 209 -3.94 4.25 8.31
C ASN A 209 -4.77 4.24 7.03
N SER A 210 -6.01 4.71 7.10
CA SER A 210 -6.89 4.82 5.96
C SER A 210 -6.45 5.93 5.01
N ALA A 211 -6.38 5.65 3.71
CA ALA A 211 -6.17 6.64 2.67
C ALA A 211 -7.24 7.75 2.68
N LEU A 212 -8.47 7.42 3.13
CA LEU A 212 -9.57 8.39 3.21
C LEU A 212 -9.27 9.55 4.16
N VAL A 213 -8.53 9.33 5.25
CA VAL A 213 -8.13 10.39 6.18
C VAL A 213 -7.26 11.44 5.48
N TYR A 214 -6.33 10.99 4.63
CA TYR A 214 -5.50 11.90 3.84
C TYR A 214 -6.30 12.61 2.76
N MET A 215 -7.21 11.89 2.10
CA MET A 215 -8.08 12.47 1.08
C MET A 215 -9.04 13.50 1.66
N GLU A 216 -9.62 13.29 2.85
CA GLU A 216 -10.46 14.28 3.55
C GLU A 216 -9.69 15.60 3.73
N ALA A 217 -8.48 15.55 4.29
CA ALA A 217 -7.64 16.76 4.47
C ALA A 217 -7.24 17.42 3.14
N GLN A 218 -7.00 16.63 2.09
CA GLN A 218 -6.72 17.15 0.75
C GLN A 218 -7.94 17.83 0.14
N ILE A 219 -9.12 17.25 0.31
CA ILE A 219 -10.39 17.81 -0.18
C ILE A 219 -10.68 19.14 0.51
N ASP A 220 -10.50 19.23 1.83
CA ASP A 220 -10.68 20.51 2.56
C ASP A 220 -9.76 21.59 2.00
N TYR A 221 -8.48 21.29 1.78
CA TYR A 221 -7.53 22.20 1.14
C TYR A 221 -7.97 22.62 -0.27
N ILE A 222 -8.46 21.68 -1.07
CA ILE A 222 -8.93 21.94 -2.44
C ILE A 222 -10.17 22.83 -2.42
N VAL A 223 -11.13 22.57 -1.53
CA VAL A 223 -12.35 23.36 -1.39
C VAL A 223 -12.04 24.81 -1.03
N GLU A 224 -11.12 25.04 -0.08
CA GLU A 224 -10.65 26.41 0.25
C GLU A 224 -9.99 27.08 -0.96
N ALA A 225 -9.10 26.37 -1.67
CA ALA A 225 -8.44 26.90 -2.86
C ALA A 225 -9.43 27.27 -3.97
N VAL A 226 -10.41 26.39 -4.25
CA VAL A 226 -11.47 26.65 -5.24
C VAL A 226 -12.35 27.84 -4.81
N GLY A 227 -12.64 27.97 -3.52
CA GLY A 227 -13.32 29.15 -2.98
C GLY A 227 -12.58 30.45 -3.28
N LEU A 228 -11.27 30.49 -3.04
CA LEU A 228 -10.44 31.67 -3.36
C LEU A 228 -10.40 31.97 -4.86
N ILE A 229 -10.30 30.96 -5.71
CA ILE A 229 -10.34 31.10 -7.18
C ILE A 229 -11.67 31.76 -7.60
N ARG A 230 -12.80 31.21 -7.13
CA ARG A 230 -14.13 31.69 -7.45
C ARG A 230 -14.37 33.13 -6.95
N ASP A 231 -14.08 33.38 -5.68
CA ASP A 231 -14.47 34.62 -5.03
C ASP A 231 -13.61 35.83 -5.44
N ARG A 232 -12.37 35.56 -5.87
CA ARG A 232 -11.41 36.59 -6.27
C ARG A 232 -11.06 36.61 -7.75
N GLY A 233 -11.59 35.67 -8.56
CA GLY A 233 -11.27 35.52 -9.97
C GLY A 233 -9.78 35.25 -10.22
N LEU A 234 -9.11 34.52 -9.31
CA LEU A 234 -7.68 34.27 -9.35
C LEU A 234 -7.33 32.95 -10.03
N THR A 235 -6.10 32.85 -10.48
CA THR A 235 -5.46 31.60 -10.82
C THR A 235 -4.45 31.28 -9.72
N LEU A 236 -4.57 30.11 -9.10
CA LEU A 236 -3.66 29.68 -8.06
C LEU A 236 -2.58 28.75 -8.65
N ASP A 237 -1.34 29.01 -8.29
CA ASP A 237 -0.20 28.18 -8.64
C ASP A 237 0.74 28.08 -7.43
N VAL A 238 1.43 26.95 -7.32
CA VAL A 238 2.39 26.73 -6.26
C VAL A 238 3.71 27.39 -6.64
N ARG A 239 4.31 28.10 -5.72
CA ARG A 239 5.66 28.62 -5.91
C ARG A 239 6.67 27.47 -5.97
N HIS A 240 7.52 27.47 -6.99
CA HIS A 240 8.51 26.43 -7.24
C HIS A 240 9.45 26.21 -6.03
N ASP A 241 9.98 27.31 -5.47
CA ASP A 241 10.85 27.24 -4.28
C ASP A 241 10.18 26.60 -3.06
N ARG A 242 8.86 26.71 -2.93
CA ARG A 242 8.09 26.11 -1.84
C ARG A 242 7.87 24.62 -2.06
N GLN A 243 7.56 24.25 -3.28
CA GLN A 243 7.42 22.84 -3.67
C GLN A 243 8.75 22.09 -3.47
N ASP A 244 9.86 22.64 -3.97
CA ASP A 244 11.17 22.01 -3.86
C ASP A 244 11.60 21.81 -2.41
N ARG A 245 11.42 22.86 -1.59
CA ARG A 245 11.74 22.78 -0.15
C ARG A 245 10.88 21.74 0.56
N TYR A 246 9.60 21.67 0.22
CA TYR A 246 8.69 20.66 0.78
C TYR A 246 9.12 19.23 0.39
N ASN A 247 9.39 19.00 -0.90
CA ASN A 247 9.79 17.68 -1.38
C ASN A 247 11.16 17.24 -0.83
N ALA A 248 12.13 18.15 -0.76
CA ALA A 248 13.42 17.88 -0.13
C ALA A 248 13.29 17.48 1.34
N GLU A 249 12.41 18.15 2.10
CA GLU A 249 12.15 17.81 3.50
C GLU A 249 11.44 16.45 3.61
N ILE A 250 10.48 16.12 2.75
CA ILE A 250 9.82 14.82 2.72
C ILE A 250 10.84 13.72 2.45
N GLN A 251 11.68 13.85 1.40
CA GLN A 251 12.70 12.85 1.09
C GLN A 251 13.72 12.68 2.23
N ARG A 252 14.12 13.77 2.88
CA ARG A 252 15.00 13.72 4.07
C ARG A 252 14.38 12.92 5.21
N ARG A 253 13.09 13.09 5.48
CA ARG A 253 12.37 12.31 6.50
C ARG A 253 12.21 10.85 6.11
N LEU A 254 11.90 10.59 4.85
CA LEU A 254 11.71 9.22 4.33
C LEU A 254 13.01 8.40 4.35
N ALA A 255 14.18 9.05 4.22
CA ALA A 255 15.47 8.37 4.28
C ALA A 255 15.74 7.63 5.60
N THR A 256 15.09 8.02 6.70
CA THR A 256 15.23 7.39 8.01
C THR A 256 14.16 6.34 8.32
N THR A 257 13.31 6.03 7.35
CA THR A 257 12.19 5.11 7.53
C THR A 257 12.53 3.68 7.12
N THR A 258 11.68 2.74 7.50
CA THR A 258 11.77 1.33 7.11
C THR A 258 11.73 1.13 5.60
N TRP A 259 11.12 2.04 4.83
CA TRP A 259 11.10 1.99 3.37
C TRP A 259 12.50 2.10 2.76
N SER A 260 13.43 2.76 3.42
CA SER A 260 14.84 2.92 3.02
C SER A 260 15.77 1.86 3.62
N SER A 261 15.24 0.79 4.26
CA SER A 261 16.03 -0.25 4.92
C SER A 261 16.66 -1.29 3.99
N GLY A 262 16.65 -1.05 2.68
CA GLY A 262 17.35 -1.88 1.68
C GLY A 262 16.51 -2.99 1.06
N CYS A 263 15.20 -3.07 1.31
CA CYS A 263 14.35 -4.01 0.59
C CYS A 263 13.97 -3.48 -0.79
N ASN A 264 13.85 -4.36 -1.77
CA ASN A 264 13.28 -4.00 -3.06
C ASN A 264 11.77 -3.81 -2.93
N SER A 265 11.32 -2.56 -2.90
CA SER A 265 9.94 -2.17 -2.67
C SER A 265 9.43 -1.28 -3.82
N TRP A 266 8.14 -1.42 -4.15
CA TRP A 266 7.45 -0.56 -5.10
C TRP A 266 7.24 0.89 -4.59
N TYR A 267 7.59 1.17 -3.35
CA TYR A 267 7.64 2.52 -2.80
C TYR A 267 8.79 3.36 -3.38
N LEU A 268 9.85 2.69 -3.86
CA LEU A 268 11.06 3.33 -4.33
C LEU A 268 11.22 3.20 -5.84
N THR A 269 11.62 4.28 -6.48
CA THR A 269 12.14 4.24 -7.86
C THR A 269 13.52 3.53 -7.89
N PRO A 270 14.01 3.11 -9.05
CA PRO A 270 15.34 2.47 -9.16
C PRO A 270 16.50 3.32 -8.62
N ASP A 271 16.38 4.64 -8.67
CA ASP A 271 17.34 5.63 -8.15
C ASP A 271 17.08 6.00 -6.66
N GLY A 272 16.13 5.32 -6.00
CA GLY A 272 15.89 5.44 -4.57
C GLY A 272 14.94 6.57 -4.15
N TYR A 273 14.32 7.28 -5.09
CA TYR A 273 13.30 8.26 -4.77
C TYR A 273 12.03 7.59 -4.26
N ASN A 274 11.44 8.11 -3.19
CA ASN A 274 10.18 7.63 -2.63
C ASN A 274 9.03 8.59 -3.00
N GLY A 275 8.18 8.16 -3.93
CA GLY A 275 7.03 8.93 -4.42
C GLY A 275 5.68 8.51 -3.82
N THR A 276 5.67 7.56 -2.88
CA THR A 276 4.44 6.93 -2.38
C THR A 276 3.99 7.50 -1.07
#